data_00623976f6eaa10105a4b24c2ba369f9
#
_entry.id   00623976f6eaa10105a4b24c2ba369f9
#
_cell.length_a   1.000
_cell.length_b   1.000
_cell.length_c   1.000
_cell.angle_alpha   90.00
_cell.angle_beta   90.00
_cell.angle_gamma   90.00
#
_symmetry.space_group_name_H-M   'P 1'
#
loop_
_entity.id
_entity.type
_entity.pdbx_description
1 polymer ?
#
loop_
_entity_poly.entity_id
_entity_poly.type
_entity_poly.pdbx_seq_one_letter_code
_entity_poly.pdbx_strand_id
1 'polypeptide(L)'
;MNKNENAEQPTIVKYVEGNYGGIQLMSLSRYALGYVVRGSKQIYYGDTHYTVSRGDVFYMGVGNHYVENLPDEGRPFEQIVVYYSPELLQRILLQLNMSYGMNITNTHHCERCRRLNHVAVAASPTLRSFFMHTASYLQDDNFMHDETAESIKMTELIYLIVSHEDDCLKSKVLSNVDSSHDNFEQIIHSNIFHDVSIEDLAAMCNRSLTSFKKEFKRHYFVPPHR
;
A
#
# COMPACT_ATOMS: atom_id res chain seq x y z
N MET A 1 10.92 -7.08 20.93
CA MET A 1 9.61 -6.84 21.56
C MET A 1 8.58 -6.90 20.44
N ASN A 2 7.87 -8.04 20.31
CA ASN A 2 6.77 -8.17 19.37
C ASN A 2 5.59 -7.33 19.87
N LYS A 3 5.40 -6.14 19.31
CA LYS A 3 4.10 -5.49 19.37
C LYS A 3 3.20 -6.28 18.42
N ASN A 4 2.15 -6.92 18.95
CA ASN A 4 1.01 -7.34 18.16
C ASN A 4 0.48 -6.08 17.45
N GLU A 5 0.89 -5.90 16.22
CA GLU A 5 0.32 -4.86 15.35
C GLU A 5 -1.14 -5.22 15.15
N ASN A 6 -1.99 -4.45 15.82
CA ASN A 6 -3.44 -4.59 15.68
C ASN A 6 -3.76 -4.31 14.20
N ALA A 7 -4.04 -5.36 13.41
CA ALA A 7 -4.24 -5.26 11.95
C ALA A 7 -5.40 -4.33 11.57
N GLU A 8 -6.22 -3.96 12.55
CA GLU A 8 -7.37 -3.08 12.38
C GLU A 8 -7.04 -1.58 12.45
N GLN A 9 -5.82 -1.20 12.86
CA GLN A 9 -5.42 0.20 12.98
C GLN A 9 -4.45 0.60 11.87
N PRO A 10 -4.54 1.82 11.34
CA PRO A 10 -3.53 2.34 10.43
C PRO A 10 -2.24 2.58 11.21
N THR A 11 -1.14 2.69 10.49
CA THR A 11 0.14 3.12 11.06
C THR A 11 0.75 4.15 10.13
N ILE A 12 1.00 5.35 10.63
CA ILE A 12 1.60 6.44 9.88
C ILE A 12 3.06 6.58 10.31
N VAL A 13 3.98 6.46 9.36
CA VAL A 13 5.41 6.48 9.64
C VAL A 13 6.13 7.46 8.72
N LYS A 14 7.02 8.25 9.28
CA LYS A 14 7.99 9.04 8.53
C LYS A 14 9.30 8.27 8.47
N TYR A 15 9.80 8.04 7.27
CA TYR A 15 11.11 7.44 7.02
C TYR A 15 12.09 8.51 6.56
N VAL A 16 13.29 8.49 7.14
CA VAL A 16 14.41 9.34 6.76
C VAL A 16 15.64 8.46 6.55
N GLU A 17 16.23 8.51 5.38
CA GLU A 17 17.43 7.72 5.02
C GLU A 17 18.52 8.64 4.51
N GLY A 18 19.59 8.78 5.30
CA GLY A 18 20.67 9.73 5.04
C GLY A 18 21.67 9.26 3.99
N ASN A 19 21.85 7.95 3.87
CA ASN A 19 22.84 7.36 2.98
C ASN A 19 22.15 6.48 1.92
N TYR A 20 22.78 6.39 0.77
CA TYR A 20 22.35 5.45 -0.26
C TYR A 20 22.53 4.01 0.23
N GLY A 21 21.43 3.27 0.34
CA GLY A 21 21.39 1.90 0.85
C GLY A 21 21.37 0.82 -0.24
N GLY A 22 21.32 1.20 -1.51
CA GLY A 22 21.14 0.28 -2.63
C GLY A 22 19.73 -0.32 -2.71
N ILE A 23 19.58 -1.34 -3.53
CA ILE A 23 18.32 -2.07 -3.71
C ILE A 23 18.05 -2.91 -2.47
N GLN A 24 16.87 -2.74 -1.89
CA GLN A 24 16.42 -3.43 -0.68
C GLN A 24 15.15 -4.24 -0.96
N LEU A 25 15.03 -5.41 -0.34
CA LEU A 25 13.79 -6.17 -0.31
C LEU A 25 12.89 -5.63 0.79
N MET A 26 11.72 -5.14 0.42
CA MET A 26 10.66 -4.69 1.33
C MET A 26 9.51 -5.70 1.29
N SER A 27 9.27 -6.39 2.39
CA SER A 27 8.12 -7.31 2.54
C SER A 27 6.98 -6.59 3.26
N LEU A 28 5.85 -6.44 2.59
CA LEU A 28 4.67 -5.76 3.11
C LEU A 28 3.59 -6.78 3.50
N SER A 29 3.18 -6.78 4.76
CA SER A 29 2.02 -7.52 5.28
C SER A 29 0.72 -6.71 5.22
N ARG A 30 0.82 -5.40 4.98
CA ARG A 30 -0.30 -4.46 4.81
C ARG A 30 -0.09 -3.62 3.57
N TYR A 31 -1.16 -3.06 3.03
CA TYR A 31 -1.09 -2.07 1.96
C TYR A 31 -0.38 -0.81 2.42
N ALA A 32 0.34 -0.18 1.51
CA ALA A 32 1.07 1.04 1.78
C ALA A 32 0.67 2.15 0.79
N LEU A 33 0.32 3.32 1.34
CA LEU A 33 0.17 4.58 0.63
C LEU A 33 1.27 5.51 1.10
N GLY A 34 2.16 5.93 0.21
CA GLY A 34 3.29 6.76 0.58
C GLY A 34 3.40 8.02 -0.27
N TYR A 35 4.10 9.00 0.27
CA TYR A 35 4.41 10.27 -0.37
C TYR A 35 5.89 10.57 -0.23
N VAL A 36 6.57 10.88 -1.33
CA VAL A 36 7.98 11.24 -1.32
C VAL A 36 8.13 12.74 -1.02
N VAL A 37 8.64 13.03 0.16
CA VAL A 37 8.88 14.42 0.63
C VAL A 37 10.15 14.98 0.02
N ARG A 38 11.21 14.14 -0.09
CA ARG A 38 12.52 14.54 -0.61
C ARG A 38 13.25 13.33 -1.21
N GLY A 39 14.08 13.57 -2.22
CA GLY A 39 14.75 12.54 -2.98
C GLY A 39 13.83 11.85 -3.95
N SER A 40 14.17 10.63 -4.31
CA SER A 40 13.33 9.77 -5.15
C SER A 40 13.39 8.32 -4.69
N LYS A 41 12.38 7.54 -5.08
CA LYS A 41 12.31 6.11 -4.81
C LYS A 41 12.21 5.38 -6.14
N GLN A 42 12.96 4.29 -6.30
CA GLN A 42 12.77 3.35 -7.40
C GLN A 42 12.06 2.09 -6.90
N ILE A 43 11.11 1.61 -7.68
CA ILE A 43 10.38 0.36 -7.43
C ILE A 43 10.69 -0.55 -8.62
N TYR A 44 11.34 -1.68 -8.36
CA TYR A 44 11.78 -2.63 -9.38
C TYR A 44 10.72 -3.69 -9.64
N TYR A 45 10.51 -4.01 -10.91
CA TYR A 45 9.62 -5.07 -11.36
C TYR A 45 10.25 -5.78 -12.57
N GLY A 46 10.74 -7.00 -12.35
CA GLY A 46 11.56 -7.70 -13.36
C GLY A 46 12.77 -6.86 -13.75
N ASP A 47 12.99 -6.69 -15.06
CA ASP A 47 14.11 -5.92 -15.61
C ASP A 47 13.83 -4.41 -15.72
N THR A 48 12.69 -3.94 -15.21
CA THR A 48 12.29 -2.53 -15.27
C THR A 48 12.20 -1.93 -13.87
N HIS A 49 12.25 -0.60 -13.81
CA HIS A 49 11.97 0.12 -12.58
C HIS A 49 11.06 1.32 -12.85
N TYR A 50 10.35 1.73 -11.81
CA TYR A 50 9.48 2.90 -11.81
C TYR A 50 10.03 3.91 -10.82
N THR A 51 10.25 5.14 -11.28
CA THR A 51 10.71 6.22 -10.42
C THR A 51 9.53 6.95 -9.81
N VAL A 52 9.55 7.06 -8.49
CA VAL A 52 8.64 7.89 -7.69
C VAL A 52 9.42 9.11 -7.25
N SER A 53 9.09 10.25 -7.77
CA SER A 53 9.82 11.50 -7.56
C SER A 53 9.28 12.26 -6.34
N ARG A 54 10.04 13.25 -5.88
CA ARG A 54 9.56 14.20 -4.89
C ARG A 54 8.21 14.80 -5.31
N GLY A 55 7.24 14.74 -4.42
CA GLY A 55 5.89 15.24 -4.68
C GLY A 55 4.93 14.21 -5.27
N ASP A 56 5.41 12.99 -5.54
CA ASP A 56 4.56 11.89 -5.98
C ASP A 56 3.99 11.14 -4.78
N VAL A 57 2.79 10.60 -4.98
CA VAL A 57 2.18 9.61 -4.11
C VAL A 57 2.30 8.24 -4.77
N PHE A 58 2.51 7.22 -3.95
CA PHE A 58 2.58 5.84 -4.42
C PHE A 58 1.72 4.91 -3.57
N TYR A 59 1.23 3.87 -4.23
CA TYR A 59 0.59 2.72 -3.61
C TYR A 59 1.47 1.49 -3.82
N MET A 60 1.60 0.66 -2.78
CA MET A 60 2.22 -0.67 -2.86
C MET A 60 1.30 -1.70 -2.20
N GLY A 61 1.05 -2.78 -2.91
CA GLY A 61 0.25 -3.91 -2.42
C GLY A 61 1.01 -4.77 -1.42
N VAL A 62 0.30 -5.73 -0.82
CA VAL A 62 0.90 -6.77 0.02
C VAL A 62 1.85 -7.63 -0.82
N GLY A 63 2.95 -8.09 -0.22
CA GLY A 63 3.95 -8.92 -0.86
C GLY A 63 5.36 -8.33 -0.84
N ASN A 64 6.23 -8.91 -1.65
CA ASN A 64 7.63 -8.52 -1.74
C ASN A 64 7.85 -7.48 -2.85
N HIS A 65 8.57 -6.43 -2.51
CA HIS A 65 8.94 -5.36 -3.43
C HIS A 65 10.43 -5.09 -3.34
N TYR A 66 11.10 -4.95 -4.47
CA TYR A 66 12.47 -4.45 -4.52
C TYR A 66 12.41 -2.95 -4.71
N VAL A 67 12.99 -2.22 -3.78
CA VAL A 67 12.96 -0.75 -3.76
C VAL A 67 14.35 -0.19 -3.51
N GLU A 68 14.56 1.02 -3.98
CA GLU A 68 15.79 1.77 -3.77
C GLU A 68 15.43 3.21 -3.44
N ASN A 69 15.94 3.73 -2.33
CA ASN A 69 15.74 5.09 -1.91
C ASN A 69 16.98 5.92 -2.30
N LEU A 70 16.76 6.97 -3.05
CA LEU A 70 17.83 7.83 -3.59
C LEU A 70 17.76 9.20 -2.89
N PRO A 71 18.69 9.49 -1.99
CA PRO A 71 18.85 10.82 -1.39
C PRO A 71 19.20 11.88 -2.44
N ASP A 72 18.81 13.13 -2.21
CA ASP A 72 19.33 14.27 -2.97
C ASP A 72 20.75 14.60 -2.52
N GLU A 73 21.52 15.35 -3.34
CA GLU A 73 22.86 15.82 -2.94
C GLU A 73 22.81 16.57 -1.61
N GLY A 74 23.52 16.03 -0.60
CA GLY A 74 23.64 16.63 0.74
C GLY A 74 22.37 16.64 1.58
N ARG A 75 21.31 15.92 1.17
CA ARG A 75 20.04 15.85 1.90
C ARG A 75 19.49 14.43 1.93
N PRO A 76 18.96 13.96 3.07
CA PRO A 76 18.41 12.62 3.18
C PRO A 76 17.19 12.43 2.28
N PHE A 77 16.95 11.18 1.87
CA PHE A 77 15.65 10.76 1.35
C PHE A 77 14.64 10.83 2.49
N GLU A 78 13.45 11.35 2.20
CA GLU A 78 12.33 11.40 3.15
C GLU A 78 11.03 10.98 2.50
N GLN A 79 10.27 10.13 3.18
CA GLN A 79 8.91 9.73 2.79
C GLN A 79 8.01 9.60 4.01
N ILE A 80 6.70 9.76 3.78
CA ILE A 80 5.65 9.43 4.75
C ILE A 80 4.88 8.26 4.17
N VAL A 81 4.64 7.23 4.97
CA VAL A 81 3.91 6.04 4.55
C VAL A 81 2.79 5.75 5.53
N VAL A 82 1.61 5.48 5.01
CA VAL A 82 0.43 5.04 5.75
C VAL A 82 0.19 3.58 5.41
N TYR A 83 0.27 2.71 6.42
CA TYR A 83 -0.02 1.28 6.31
C TYR A 83 -1.44 1.00 6.78
N TYR A 84 -2.16 0.14 6.06
CA TYR A 84 -3.54 -0.22 6.37
C TYR A 84 -3.90 -1.63 5.89
N SER A 85 -4.95 -2.21 6.49
CA SER A 85 -5.51 -3.50 6.08
C SER A 85 -6.76 -3.32 5.18
N PRO A 86 -7.16 -4.36 4.43
CA PRO A 86 -8.41 -4.36 3.67
C PRO A 86 -9.64 -4.11 4.55
N GLU A 87 -9.66 -4.69 5.75
CA GLU A 87 -10.77 -4.58 6.70
C GLU A 87 -10.95 -3.14 7.18
N LEU A 88 -9.83 -2.46 7.49
CA LEU A 88 -9.86 -1.04 7.85
C LEU A 88 -10.39 -0.20 6.69
N LEU A 89 -9.89 -0.43 5.47
CA LEU A 89 -10.36 0.28 4.28
C LEU A 89 -11.86 0.08 4.07
N GLN A 90 -12.34 -1.16 4.14
CA GLN A 90 -13.77 -1.47 3.99
C GLN A 90 -14.62 -0.72 5.01
N ARG A 91 -14.19 -0.67 6.28
CA ARG A 91 -14.88 0.07 7.35
C ARG A 91 -14.94 1.56 7.05
N ILE A 92 -13.85 2.16 6.58
CA ILE A 92 -13.80 3.58 6.20
C ILE A 92 -14.73 3.87 5.01
N LEU A 93 -14.71 3.04 3.97
CA LEU A 93 -15.59 3.23 2.81
C LEU A 93 -17.07 3.11 3.18
N LEU A 94 -17.43 2.17 4.06
CA LEU A 94 -18.79 2.04 4.62
C LEU A 94 -19.16 3.30 5.42
N GLN A 95 -18.28 3.80 6.26
CA GLN A 95 -18.51 5.03 7.02
C GLN A 95 -18.73 6.23 6.10
N LEU A 96 -17.90 6.40 5.07
CA LEU A 96 -18.05 7.48 4.08
C LEU A 96 -19.37 7.38 3.32
N ASN A 97 -19.80 6.17 2.98
CA ASN A 97 -21.09 5.96 2.34
C ASN A 97 -22.26 6.26 3.30
N MET A 98 -22.28 5.66 4.49
CA MET A 98 -23.41 5.75 5.41
C MET A 98 -23.55 7.12 6.06
N SER A 99 -22.44 7.77 6.43
CA SER A 99 -22.46 9.04 7.16
C SER A 99 -22.53 10.26 6.24
N TYR A 100 -21.99 10.15 5.02
CA TYR A 100 -21.86 11.28 4.09
C TYR A 100 -22.56 11.06 2.75
N GLY A 101 -23.21 9.90 2.55
CA GLY A 101 -23.93 9.57 1.32
C GLY A 101 -23.03 9.42 0.08
N MET A 102 -21.74 9.15 0.26
CA MET A 102 -20.79 9.02 -0.84
C MET A 102 -21.03 7.73 -1.62
N ASN A 103 -21.35 7.84 -2.90
CA ASN A 103 -21.41 6.70 -3.81
C ASN A 103 -20.02 6.44 -4.38
N ILE A 104 -19.30 5.50 -3.78
CA ILE A 104 -17.92 5.18 -4.14
C ILE A 104 -17.94 3.97 -5.06
N THR A 105 -17.56 4.16 -6.31
CA THR A 105 -17.49 3.11 -7.33
C THR A 105 -16.11 3.08 -7.99
N ASN A 106 -15.65 1.88 -8.31
CA ASN A 106 -14.44 1.68 -9.10
C ASN A 106 -14.84 1.37 -10.54
N THR A 107 -14.78 2.37 -11.40
CA THR A 107 -15.11 2.24 -12.83
C THR A 107 -13.89 2.24 -13.73
N HIS A 108 -12.69 2.43 -13.17
CA HIS A 108 -11.45 2.49 -13.93
C HIS A 108 -10.90 1.09 -14.19
N HIS A 109 -10.72 0.77 -15.46
CA HIS A 109 -10.15 -0.49 -15.92
C HIS A 109 -9.02 -0.23 -16.91
N CYS A 110 -7.78 -0.30 -16.47
CA CYS A 110 -6.63 -0.26 -17.36
C CYS A 110 -5.68 -1.44 -17.12
N GLU A 111 -4.95 -1.81 -18.17
CA GLU A 111 -4.01 -2.94 -18.10
C GLU A 111 -2.89 -2.73 -17.06
N ARG A 112 -2.42 -1.48 -16.93
CA ARG A 112 -1.39 -1.11 -15.97
C ARG A 112 -1.86 -1.38 -14.53
N CYS A 113 -3.07 -0.96 -14.17
CA CYS A 113 -3.63 -1.21 -12.85
C CYS A 113 -3.84 -2.70 -12.57
N ARG A 114 -4.14 -3.48 -13.59
CA ARG A 114 -4.35 -4.93 -13.45
C ARG A 114 -3.05 -5.68 -13.23
N ARG A 115 -1.96 -5.29 -13.92
CA ARG A 115 -0.69 -6.05 -13.93
C ARG A 115 0.24 -5.69 -12.79
N LEU A 116 0.26 -4.44 -12.33
CA LEU A 116 1.24 -3.97 -11.36
C LEU A 116 0.66 -3.98 -9.95
N ASN A 117 1.45 -4.46 -9.00
CA ASN A 117 1.12 -4.39 -7.55
C ASN A 117 1.52 -3.06 -6.91
N HIS A 118 1.82 -2.06 -7.72
CA HIS A 118 2.14 -0.69 -7.30
C HIS A 118 1.62 0.33 -8.33
N VAL A 119 1.41 1.54 -7.88
CA VAL A 119 1.09 2.71 -8.70
C VAL A 119 1.84 3.90 -8.11
N ALA A 120 2.36 4.78 -8.97
CA ALA A 120 2.90 6.07 -8.58
C ALA A 120 2.35 7.15 -9.51
N VAL A 121 1.89 8.23 -8.93
CA VAL A 121 1.30 9.39 -9.63
C VAL A 121 1.70 10.69 -8.93
N ALA A 122 1.72 11.80 -9.68
CA ALA A 122 1.91 13.11 -9.07
C ALA A 122 0.74 13.42 -8.12
N ALA A 123 1.05 13.81 -6.88
CA ALA A 123 0.01 14.15 -5.92
C ALA A 123 -0.70 15.46 -6.32
N SER A 124 -2.03 15.48 -6.20
CA SER A 124 -2.80 16.71 -6.28
C SER A 124 -2.34 17.74 -5.23
N PRO A 125 -2.61 19.03 -5.41
CA PRO A 125 -2.31 20.04 -4.39
C PRO A 125 -2.92 19.70 -3.02
N THR A 126 -4.11 19.14 -3.00
CA THR A 126 -4.84 18.77 -1.77
C THR A 126 -4.16 17.59 -1.06
N LEU A 127 -3.80 16.54 -1.83
CA LEU A 127 -3.13 15.37 -1.28
C LEU A 127 -1.72 15.72 -0.79
N ARG A 128 -1.02 16.58 -1.50
CA ARG A 128 0.26 17.15 -1.05
C ARG A 128 0.12 17.87 0.29
N SER A 129 -0.88 18.75 0.41
CA SER A 129 -1.16 19.48 1.67
C SER A 129 -1.45 18.51 2.81
N PHE A 130 -2.22 17.46 2.57
CA PHE A 130 -2.48 16.41 3.56
C PHE A 130 -1.17 15.80 4.11
N PHE A 131 -0.28 15.34 3.22
CA PHE A 131 0.98 14.72 3.65
C PHE A 131 1.91 15.72 4.35
N MET A 132 1.98 16.96 3.90
CA MET A 132 2.81 17.99 4.54
C MET A 132 2.29 18.36 5.94
N HIS A 133 0.97 18.44 6.15
CA HIS A 133 0.38 18.61 7.48
C HIS A 133 0.61 17.38 8.34
N THR A 134 0.42 16.19 7.80
CA THR A 134 0.71 14.94 8.52
C THR A 134 2.16 14.89 8.97
N ALA A 135 3.11 15.35 8.13
CA ALA A 135 4.53 15.44 8.50
C ALA A 135 4.77 16.32 9.74
N SER A 136 4.01 17.41 9.90
CA SER A 136 4.14 18.27 11.08
C SER A 136 3.58 17.62 12.34
N TYR A 137 2.50 16.87 12.23
CA TYR A 137 1.96 16.10 13.37
C TYR A 137 2.92 15.01 13.85
N LEU A 138 3.64 14.36 12.93
CA LEU A 138 4.62 13.32 13.27
C LEU A 138 5.87 13.86 14.00
N GLN A 139 5.98 15.19 14.19
CA GLN A 139 7.00 15.82 15.03
C GLN A 139 6.54 16.03 16.46
N ASP A 140 5.25 15.85 16.75
CA ASP A 140 4.66 15.96 18.08
C ASP A 140 4.56 14.58 18.71
N ASP A 141 5.27 14.37 19.83
CA ASP A 141 5.29 13.11 20.57
C ASP A 141 3.89 12.71 21.08
N ASN A 142 2.97 13.67 21.29
CA ASN A 142 1.61 13.39 21.70
C ASN A 142 0.74 12.83 20.57
N PHE A 143 1.07 13.15 19.32
CA PHE A 143 0.39 12.60 18.14
C PHE A 143 0.94 11.22 17.76
N MET A 144 2.23 11.00 17.96
CA MET A 144 2.87 9.73 17.65
C MET A 144 2.25 8.63 18.51
N HIS A 145 1.61 7.65 17.86
CA HIS A 145 0.91 6.52 18.49
C HIS A 145 -0.48 6.83 19.07
N ASP A 146 -1.10 7.95 18.73
CA ASP A 146 -2.52 8.17 18.99
C ASP A 146 -3.35 7.47 17.90
N GLU A 147 -3.88 6.29 18.23
CA GLU A 147 -4.70 5.46 17.34
C GLU A 147 -5.92 6.20 16.78
N THR A 148 -6.50 7.11 17.56
CA THR A 148 -7.66 7.92 17.15
C THR A 148 -7.24 8.93 16.09
N ALA A 149 -6.12 9.63 16.32
CA ALA A 149 -5.58 10.60 15.37
C ALA A 149 -5.14 9.93 14.05
N GLU A 150 -4.48 8.78 14.12
CA GLU A 150 -4.12 8.00 12.95
C GLU A 150 -5.35 7.54 12.16
N SER A 151 -6.41 7.10 12.84
CA SER A 151 -7.67 6.68 12.21
C SER A 151 -8.40 7.83 11.51
N ILE A 152 -8.42 9.03 12.13
CA ILE A 152 -8.98 10.23 11.51
C ILE A 152 -8.18 10.60 10.25
N LYS A 153 -6.85 10.60 10.34
CA LYS A 153 -5.98 10.88 9.19
C LYS A 153 -6.12 9.85 8.08
N MET A 154 -6.28 8.58 8.40
CA MET A 154 -6.55 7.55 7.40
C MET A 154 -7.90 7.78 6.70
N THR A 155 -8.94 8.15 7.44
CA THR A 155 -10.27 8.45 6.87
C THR A 155 -10.19 9.65 5.93
N GLU A 156 -9.48 10.72 6.32
CA GLU A 156 -9.23 11.89 5.46
C GLU A 156 -8.46 11.49 4.19
N LEU A 157 -7.40 10.71 4.32
CA LEU A 157 -6.60 10.24 3.17
C LEU A 157 -7.46 9.46 2.17
N ILE A 158 -8.25 8.49 2.65
CA ILE A 158 -9.13 7.70 1.77
C ILE A 158 -10.18 8.60 1.11
N TYR A 159 -10.80 9.52 1.87
CA TYR A 159 -11.74 10.48 1.29
C TYR A 159 -11.11 11.28 0.14
N LEU A 160 -9.89 11.80 0.33
CA LEU A 160 -9.19 12.58 -0.71
C LEU A 160 -8.92 11.72 -1.95
N ILE A 161 -8.44 10.49 -1.76
CA ILE A 161 -8.14 9.59 -2.88
C ILE A 161 -9.39 9.24 -3.68
N VAL A 162 -10.48 8.86 -3.01
CA VAL A 162 -11.70 8.43 -3.74
C VAL A 162 -12.44 9.57 -4.39
N SER A 163 -12.22 10.82 -3.94
CA SER A 163 -12.94 12.00 -4.41
C SER A 163 -12.18 12.82 -5.43
N HIS A 164 -10.85 12.88 -5.37
CA HIS A 164 -10.08 13.92 -6.05
C HIS A 164 -8.81 13.44 -6.76
N GLU A 165 -8.44 12.16 -6.63
CA GLU A 165 -7.17 11.69 -7.15
C GLU A 165 -7.28 10.96 -8.49
N ASP A 166 -6.09 10.68 -9.07
CA ASP A 166 -5.93 9.93 -10.30
C ASP A 166 -6.67 8.58 -10.26
N ASP A 167 -7.33 8.25 -11.36
CA ASP A 167 -8.14 7.04 -11.49
C ASP A 167 -7.34 5.75 -11.23
N CYS A 168 -6.05 5.71 -11.55
CA CYS A 168 -5.21 4.56 -11.28
C CYS A 168 -4.95 4.38 -9.79
N LEU A 169 -4.65 5.48 -9.07
CA LEU A 169 -4.46 5.44 -7.62
C LEU A 169 -5.74 5.03 -6.90
N LYS A 170 -6.86 5.69 -7.23
CA LYS A 170 -8.19 5.38 -6.73
C LYS A 170 -8.57 3.92 -6.99
N SER A 171 -8.39 3.46 -8.23
CA SER A 171 -8.71 2.08 -8.62
C SER A 171 -7.89 1.07 -7.83
N LYS A 172 -6.59 1.31 -7.60
CA LYS A 172 -5.74 0.44 -6.80
C LYS A 172 -6.19 0.35 -5.35
N VAL A 173 -6.53 1.47 -4.74
CA VAL A 173 -7.05 1.50 -3.38
C VAL A 173 -8.37 0.74 -3.28
N LEU A 174 -9.32 1.00 -4.20
CA LEU A 174 -10.64 0.38 -4.18
C LEU A 174 -10.61 -1.11 -4.52
N SER A 175 -9.72 -1.57 -5.40
CA SER A 175 -9.59 -2.98 -5.76
C SER A 175 -9.24 -3.88 -4.57
N ASN A 176 -8.71 -3.32 -3.49
CA ASN A 176 -8.39 -4.07 -2.28
C ASN A 176 -9.64 -4.51 -1.48
N VAL A 177 -10.78 -3.91 -1.72
CA VAL A 177 -12.05 -4.27 -1.09
C VAL A 177 -12.82 -5.26 -1.95
N ASP A 178 -12.77 -5.10 -3.28
CA ASP A 178 -13.47 -5.98 -4.22
C ASP A 178 -12.77 -7.35 -4.37
N SER A 179 -11.53 -7.43 -3.99
CA SER A 179 -10.64 -8.52 -4.38
C SER A 179 -10.39 -9.56 -3.29
N SER A 180 -11.41 -10.28 -2.91
CA SER A 180 -11.16 -11.64 -2.39
C SER A 180 -10.63 -12.58 -3.51
N HIS A 181 -10.83 -12.25 -4.78
CA HIS A 181 -10.38 -13.03 -5.93
C HIS A 181 -9.12 -12.48 -6.60
N ASP A 182 -9.06 -11.18 -6.90
CA ASP A 182 -7.93 -10.59 -7.65
C ASP A 182 -6.64 -10.50 -6.82
N ASN A 183 -6.78 -10.34 -5.51
CA ASN A 183 -5.63 -10.31 -4.59
C ASN A 183 -4.90 -11.67 -4.54
N PHE A 184 -5.62 -12.77 -4.71
CA PHE A 184 -5.04 -14.11 -4.71
C PHE A 184 -4.04 -14.30 -5.85
N GLU A 185 -4.42 -13.98 -7.08
CA GLU A 185 -3.53 -14.10 -8.25
C GLU A 185 -2.32 -13.16 -8.14
N GLN A 186 -2.52 -11.92 -7.69
CA GLN A 186 -1.44 -10.97 -7.51
C GLN A 186 -0.40 -11.44 -6.49
N ILE A 187 -0.84 -11.96 -5.34
CA ILE A 187 0.06 -12.51 -4.32
C ILE A 187 0.85 -13.69 -4.88
N ILE A 188 0.21 -14.60 -5.60
CA ILE A 188 0.88 -15.73 -6.21
C ILE A 188 1.93 -15.25 -7.22
N HIS A 189 1.56 -14.38 -8.16
CA HIS A 189 2.48 -13.87 -9.18
C HIS A 189 3.64 -13.08 -8.61
N SER A 190 3.43 -12.30 -7.57
CA SER A 190 4.50 -11.52 -6.92
C SER A 190 5.50 -12.39 -6.16
N ASN A 191 5.13 -13.64 -5.82
CA ASN A 191 5.95 -14.52 -5.01
C ASN A 191 6.38 -15.82 -5.73
N ILE A 192 6.01 -16.02 -7.00
CA ILE A 192 6.25 -17.27 -7.73
C ILE A 192 7.75 -17.60 -7.92
N PHE A 193 8.62 -16.60 -7.87
CA PHE A 193 10.07 -16.74 -7.97
C PHE A 193 10.80 -16.61 -6.64
N HIS A 194 10.06 -16.53 -5.53
CA HIS A 194 10.61 -16.43 -4.19
C HIS A 194 10.47 -17.76 -3.46
N ASP A 195 11.43 -18.08 -2.58
CA ASP A 195 11.38 -19.26 -1.72
C ASP A 195 10.41 -19.03 -0.55
N VAL A 196 9.10 -18.96 -0.88
CA VAL A 196 8.00 -18.71 0.06
C VAL A 196 7.23 -20.00 0.25
N SER A 197 6.96 -20.38 1.50
CA SER A 197 6.19 -21.59 1.79
C SER A 197 4.72 -21.45 1.37
N ILE A 198 4.04 -22.57 1.12
CA ILE A 198 2.60 -22.56 0.80
C ILE A 198 1.78 -22.02 1.99
N GLU A 199 2.25 -22.27 3.20
CA GLU A 199 1.69 -21.75 4.43
C GLU A 199 1.77 -20.23 4.50
N ASP A 200 2.92 -19.66 4.13
CA ASP A 200 3.10 -18.20 4.08
C ASP A 200 2.26 -17.57 2.96
N LEU A 201 2.20 -18.20 1.79
CA LEU A 201 1.31 -17.76 0.71
C LEU A 201 -0.16 -17.79 1.12
N ALA A 202 -0.59 -18.80 1.87
CA ALA A 202 -1.94 -18.88 2.40
C ALA A 202 -2.21 -17.74 3.40
N ALA A 203 -1.25 -17.46 4.29
CA ALA A 203 -1.33 -16.35 5.24
C ALA A 203 -1.37 -14.99 4.52
N MET A 204 -0.52 -14.77 3.51
CA MET A 204 -0.53 -13.57 2.68
C MET A 204 -1.86 -13.35 1.96
N CYS A 205 -2.53 -14.45 1.55
CA CYS A 205 -3.86 -14.42 0.96
C CYS A 205 -4.99 -14.30 1.99
N ASN A 206 -4.66 -14.15 3.28
CA ASN A 206 -5.61 -14.16 4.40
C ASN A 206 -6.56 -15.37 4.39
N ARG A 207 -6.00 -16.57 4.12
CA ARG A 207 -6.75 -17.82 3.97
C ARG A 207 -6.15 -18.94 4.82
N SER A 208 -7.00 -19.87 5.26
CA SER A 208 -6.50 -21.13 5.77
C SER A 208 -5.80 -21.91 4.65
N LEU A 209 -4.81 -22.73 5.01
CA LEU A 209 -4.08 -23.56 4.04
C LEU A 209 -5.02 -24.43 3.17
N THR A 210 -6.08 -24.95 3.76
CA THR A 210 -7.10 -25.76 3.04
C THR A 210 -7.87 -24.92 2.03
N SER A 211 -8.29 -23.72 2.42
CA SER A 211 -8.99 -22.77 1.54
C SER A 211 -8.08 -22.30 0.41
N PHE A 212 -6.81 -21.99 0.73
CA PHE A 212 -5.79 -21.59 -0.23
C PHE A 212 -5.57 -22.68 -1.31
N LYS A 213 -5.32 -23.93 -0.90
CA LYS A 213 -5.10 -25.06 -1.82
C LYS A 213 -6.29 -25.30 -2.75
N LYS A 214 -7.53 -25.17 -2.24
CA LYS A 214 -8.74 -25.30 -3.03
C LYS A 214 -8.86 -24.20 -4.09
N GLU A 215 -8.57 -22.96 -3.70
CA GLU A 215 -8.63 -21.79 -4.58
C GLU A 215 -7.52 -21.83 -5.63
N PHE A 216 -6.29 -22.16 -5.23
CA PHE A 216 -5.16 -22.33 -6.14
C PHE A 216 -5.47 -23.35 -7.23
N LYS A 217 -6.00 -24.52 -6.85
CA LYS A 217 -6.41 -25.54 -7.81
C LYS A 217 -7.53 -25.07 -8.75
N ARG A 218 -8.45 -24.21 -8.26
CA ARG A 218 -9.52 -23.63 -9.08
C ARG A 218 -8.97 -22.67 -10.15
N HIS A 219 -7.96 -21.85 -9.79
CA HIS A 219 -7.38 -20.85 -10.69
C HIS A 219 -6.38 -21.44 -11.68
N TYR A 220 -5.50 -22.33 -11.19
CA TYR A 220 -4.37 -22.83 -11.98
C TYR A 220 -4.56 -24.27 -12.47
N PHE A 221 -5.66 -24.93 -12.12
CA PHE A 221 -6.01 -26.32 -12.48
C PHE A 221 -5.01 -27.37 -11.98
N VAL A 222 -4.01 -26.98 -11.22
CA VAL A 222 -3.00 -27.84 -10.59
C VAL A 222 -2.92 -27.52 -9.10
N PRO A 223 -2.57 -28.50 -8.24
CA PRO A 223 -2.32 -28.20 -6.83
C PRO A 223 -1.03 -27.41 -6.67
N PRO A 224 -0.90 -26.56 -5.62
CA PRO A 224 0.36 -25.94 -5.30
C PRO A 224 1.35 -27.00 -4.81
N HIS A 225 2.56 -26.99 -5.37
CA HIS A 225 3.66 -27.86 -4.94
C HIS A 225 4.68 -27.02 -4.17
N ARG A 226 5.42 -27.71 -3.25
CA ARG A 226 6.54 -27.12 -2.54
C ARG A 226 7.68 -26.78 -3.48
#